data_a139fa8781cb138c310fa96719831634
#
_entry.id   a139fa8781cb138c310fa96719831634
#
_cell.length_a   1.000
_cell.length_b   1.000
_cell.length_c   1.000
_cell.angle_alpha   90.00
_cell.angle_beta   90.00
_cell.angle_gamma   90.00
#
_symmetry.space_group_name_H-M   'P 1'
#
loop_
_entity.id
_entity.type
_entity.pdbx_description
1 polymer ?
#
loop_
_entity_poly.entity_id
_entity_poly.type
_entity_poly.pdbx_seq_one_letter_code
_entity_poly.pdbx_strand_id
1 'polypeptide(L)'
;MKKSIGLIKKDWKRLFWFELLYKLAFVVIIWPVCSLLWRTGLKISGIGYVSLDRMTRAMFNPVILITMLIIGCILVFTLIYEISVLLTSYKYSHFNKKLSFTQMLILGGEKTANIFKPYNLIIIFISLCLLCLMNFTMDSSIAKVVKIPEYIQMYIDSKQVLNILLKIVFIVVFLANISLIFIYNYFFYKNRWALGAIKESIGLTKKRYFKILKNFLGIKILLSLTIGLLICMTVIIYVLIMYLYLHNNAVVAILWTLYTISVPIFSGIFTSLTVVVDFAVISSMYYKYSNNNDDTFSKKEKRKEYRLLAFVAKGKGIFKFLIVIGSLLTVLVIFLVSYVIFDSNIYDELYSKIEVTAHRGNSTVTMPNTIPAFKEAIKEGADYGELDVRQTKDNVIVVTHDASLKEMTGQDINVRDLTYEELQKIPCIEVNGNKCTVPKLEDVINVCKGKIKLNIEIKTGNNDSEDFVSDVVKIIENTDFVDKCVVTSLDYRALRKVKECNPKIKTGYIMAVAMGDFYDLPCVDFFSMETTFVNGRVVERAHKLNKEIHVWTVNDSDSLKKCVDLEVDNIITDNVAGAKSAIATHGDDVFSIVLNQLKESDNSKENIKKTNRILEDVTGIEGA
;
A
#
# COMPACT_ATOMS: atom_id res chain seq x y z
N MET A 1 27.24 2.62 -20.42
CA MET A 1 27.05 1.21 -20.08
C MET A 1 28.34 0.48 -19.76
N LYS A 2 29.33 0.26 -20.66
CA LYS A 2 30.60 -0.46 -20.31
C LYS A 2 31.33 0.08 -19.08
N LYS A 3 31.42 1.41 -18.88
CA LYS A 3 32.08 2.01 -17.71
C LYS A 3 31.28 1.80 -16.41
N SER A 4 29.96 1.87 -16.43
CA SER A 4 29.09 1.61 -15.26
C SER A 4 29.18 0.15 -14.83
N ILE A 5 29.12 -0.78 -15.80
CA ILE A 5 29.34 -2.22 -15.54
C ILE A 5 30.73 -2.46 -14.96
N GLY A 6 31.75 -1.74 -15.44
CA GLY A 6 33.10 -1.83 -14.90
C GLY A 6 33.25 -1.42 -13.43
N LEU A 7 32.46 -0.44 -12.97
CA LEU A 7 32.42 -0.03 -11.56
C LEU A 7 31.79 -1.11 -10.67
N ILE A 8 30.71 -1.74 -11.15
CA ILE A 8 30.01 -2.80 -10.41
C ILE A 8 30.82 -4.10 -10.41
N LYS A 9 31.33 -4.54 -11.57
CA LYS A 9 31.99 -5.84 -11.76
C LYS A 9 33.13 -6.09 -10.76
N LYS A 10 33.87 -5.04 -10.38
CA LYS A 10 34.98 -5.15 -9.45
C LYS A 10 34.60 -5.44 -8.02
N ASP A 11 33.39 -4.94 -7.59
CA ASP A 11 32.94 -4.95 -6.21
C ASP A 11 31.57 -5.55 -6.01
N TRP A 12 31.01 -6.26 -7.03
CA TRP A 12 29.62 -6.69 -7.05
C TRP A 12 29.19 -7.50 -5.82
N LYS A 13 30.05 -8.44 -5.34
CA LYS A 13 29.75 -9.25 -4.15
C LYS A 13 29.58 -8.39 -2.89
N ARG A 14 30.42 -7.36 -2.73
CA ARG A 14 30.38 -6.47 -1.56
C ARG A 14 29.18 -5.54 -1.62
N LEU A 15 28.89 -5.01 -2.79
CA LEU A 15 27.71 -4.16 -3.03
C LEU A 15 26.41 -4.94 -2.81
N PHE A 16 26.33 -6.16 -3.33
CA PHE A 16 25.18 -7.05 -3.13
C PHE A 16 24.93 -7.36 -1.64
N TRP A 17 25.98 -7.79 -0.91
CA TRP A 17 25.84 -8.07 0.52
C TRP A 17 25.55 -6.82 1.34
N PHE A 18 26.07 -5.68 0.94
CA PHE A 18 25.75 -4.41 1.58
C PHE A 18 24.24 -4.11 1.46
N GLU A 19 23.71 -4.14 0.26
CA GLU A 19 22.29 -3.85 0.01
C GLU A 19 21.37 -4.82 0.73
N LEU A 20 21.70 -6.11 0.69
CA LEU A 20 20.91 -7.13 1.37
C LEU A 20 20.89 -6.91 2.89
N LEU A 21 22.06 -6.72 3.49
CA LEU A 21 22.18 -6.50 4.94
C LEU A 21 21.59 -5.15 5.36
N TYR A 22 21.74 -4.12 4.53
CA TYR A 22 21.17 -2.81 4.78
C TYR A 22 19.63 -2.86 4.80
N LYS A 23 19.00 -3.52 3.82
CA LYS A 23 17.56 -3.68 3.77
C LYS A 23 17.02 -4.55 4.91
N LEU A 24 17.74 -5.61 5.24
CA LEU A 24 17.40 -6.43 6.39
C LEU A 24 17.47 -5.59 7.69
N ALA A 25 18.52 -4.81 7.89
CA ALA A 25 18.65 -3.92 9.04
C ALA A 25 17.57 -2.84 9.05
N PHE A 26 17.17 -2.33 7.89
CA PHE A 26 16.08 -1.37 7.79
C PHE A 26 14.75 -1.98 8.28
N VAL A 27 14.39 -3.18 7.82
CA VAL A 27 13.14 -3.85 8.20
C VAL A 27 13.17 -4.33 9.65
N VAL A 28 14.29 -4.89 10.12
CA VAL A 28 14.37 -5.54 11.46
C VAL A 28 14.69 -4.55 12.57
N ILE A 29 15.39 -3.46 12.27
CA ILE A 29 15.86 -2.51 13.31
C ILE A 29 15.23 -1.13 13.12
N ILE A 30 15.44 -0.50 11.96
CA ILE A 30 15.07 0.92 11.75
C ILE A 30 13.56 1.10 11.78
N TRP A 31 12.83 0.28 11.03
CA TRP A 31 11.36 0.37 10.98
C TRP A 31 10.68 0.11 12.34
N PRO A 32 11.04 -0.93 13.12
CA PRO A 32 10.53 -1.12 14.48
C PRO A 32 10.87 0.03 15.42
N VAL A 33 12.08 0.59 15.36
CA VAL A 33 12.46 1.75 16.16
C VAL A 33 11.60 2.98 15.81
N CYS A 34 11.42 3.27 14.52
CA CYS A 34 10.54 4.36 14.08
C CYS A 34 9.08 4.14 14.53
N SER A 35 8.58 2.90 14.43
CA SER A 35 7.25 2.52 14.90
C SER A 35 7.10 2.67 16.42
N LEU A 36 8.11 2.29 17.19
CA LEU A 36 8.12 2.47 18.63
C LEU A 36 8.14 3.95 19.03
N LEU A 37 8.97 4.76 18.36
CA LEU A 37 9.02 6.21 18.57
C LEU A 37 7.67 6.85 18.28
N TRP A 38 7.02 6.47 17.17
CA TRP A 38 5.70 6.97 16.81
C TRP A 38 4.66 6.65 17.87
N ARG A 39 4.56 5.37 18.30
CA ARG A 39 3.62 4.96 19.35
C ARG A 39 3.88 5.67 20.68
N THR A 40 5.15 5.82 21.04
CA THR A 40 5.56 6.53 22.27
C THR A 40 5.20 8.01 22.19
N GLY A 41 5.44 8.65 21.05
CA GLY A 41 5.05 10.04 20.78
C GLY A 41 3.55 10.25 20.90
N LEU A 42 2.73 9.37 20.32
CA LEU A 42 1.27 9.41 20.44
C LEU A 42 0.82 9.25 21.91
N LYS A 43 1.43 8.33 22.64
CA LYS A 43 1.11 8.11 24.06
C LYS A 43 1.45 9.33 24.92
N ILE A 44 2.65 9.90 24.76
CA ILE A 44 3.10 11.10 25.51
C ILE A 44 2.27 12.34 25.16
N SER A 45 1.83 12.46 23.90
CA SER A 45 0.99 13.58 23.44
C SER A 45 -0.43 13.57 24.03
N GLY A 46 -0.86 12.46 24.64
CA GLY A 46 -2.22 12.26 25.14
C GLY A 46 -3.28 12.07 24.04
N ILE A 47 -2.85 11.95 22.76
CA ILE A 47 -3.78 11.78 21.64
C ILE A 47 -4.17 10.31 21.45
N GLY A 48 -3.26 9.37 21.79
CA GLY A 48 -3.46 7.92 21.68
C GLY A 48 -3.44 7.41 20.25
N TYR A 49 -4.30 7.94 19.39
CA TYR A 49 -4.39 7.62 17.96
C TYR A 49 -4.72 8.86 17.11
N VAL A 50 -4.37 8.81 15.83
CA VAL A 50 -4.69 9.85 14.85
C VAL A 50 -5.77 9.34 13.90
N SER A 51 -6.86 10.08 13.83
CA SER A 51 -7.95 9.96 12.88
C SER A 51 -8.20 11.32 12.24
N LEU A 52 -9.07 11.41 11.24
CA LEU A 52 -9.28 12.65 10.50
C LEU A 52 -9.77 13.80 11.40
N ASP A 53 -10.70 13.50 12.32
CA ASP A 53 -11.24 14.46 13.30
C ASP A 53 -10.19 14.95 14.30
N ARG A 54 -9.16 14.15 14.58
CA ARG A 54 -8.05 14.47 15.49
C ARG A 54 -6.80 14.99 14.77
N MET A 55 -6.80 14.98 13.44
CA MET A 55 -5.61 15.29 12.64
C MET A 55 -5.09 16.69 12.87
N THR A 56 -6.00 17.70 12.92
CA THR A 56 -5.63 19.09 13.21
C THR A 56 -4.96 19.20 14.58
N ARG A 57 -5.53 18.56 15.59
CA ARG A 57 -4.97 18.54 16.95
C ARG A 57 -3.60 17.84 17.00
N ALA A 58 -3.44 16.76 16.24
CA ALA A 58 -2.16 16.06 16.13
C ALA A 58 -1.11 16.89 15.40
N MET A 59 -1.46 17.55 14.30
CA MET A 59 -0.53 18.37 13.49
C MET A 59 0.05 19.56 14.26
N PHE A 60 -0.68 20.14 15.22
CA PHE A 60 -0.20 21.24 16.03
C PHE A 60 0.32 20.81 17.41
N ASN A 61 0.37 19.50 17.71
CA ASN A 61 0.91 19.01 18.96
C ASN A 61 2.45 18.98 18.92
N PRO A 62 3.15 19.73 19.83
CA PRO A 62 4.61 19.82 19.79
C PRO A 62 5.31 18.47 19.96
N VAL A 63 4.77 17.56 20.77
CA VAL A 63 5.35 16.22 20.97
C VAL A 63 5.30 15.41 19.68
N ILE A 64 4.17 15.45 18.95
CA ILE A 64 4.03 14.76 17.67
C ILE A 64 4.96 15.35 16.63
N LEU A 65 5.05 16.69 16.53
CA LEU A 65 5.96 17.36 15.60
C LEU A 65 7.42 17.00 15.87
N ILE A 66 7.85 17.00 17.12
CA ILE A 66 9.21 16.56 17.50
C ILE A 66 9.42 15.09 17.16
N THR A 67 8.45 14.23 17.43
CA THR A 67 8.54 12.81 17.10
C THR A 67 8.68 12.59 15.58
N MET A 68 7.87 13.28 14.78
CA MET A 68 7.97 13.24 13.31
C MET A 68 9.32 13.75 12.82
N LEU A 69 9.83 14.81 13.42
CA LEU A 69 11.16 15.36 13.09
C LEU A 69 12.26 14.33 13.37
N ILE A 70 12.23 13.68 14.55
CA ILE A 70 13.20 12.64 14.92
C ILE A 70 13.15 11.46 13.96
N ILE A 71 11.95 10.95 13.67
CA ILE A 71 11.76 9.87 12.70
C ILE A 71 12.26 10.28 11.31
N GLY A 72 11.91 11.47 10.86
CA GLY A 72 12.40 12.02 9.59
C GLY A 72 13.92 12.10 9.53
N CYS A 73 14.58 12.56 10.59
CA CYS A 73 16.04 12.58 10.69
C CYS A 73 16.65 11.17 10.62
N ILE A 74 16.06 10.17 11.30
CA ILE A 74 16.51 8.78 11.24
C ILE A 74 16.39 8.25 9.81
N LEU A 75 15.25 8.43 9.15
CA LEU A 75 15.01 7.97 7.79
C LEU A 75 15.96 8.62 6.78
N VAL A 76 16.15 9.94 6.89
CA VAL A 76 17.10 10.66 6.00
C VAL A 76 18.54 10.23 6.27
N PHE A 77 18.92 10.04 7.54
CA PHE A 77 20.26 9.56 7.88
C PHE A 77 20.52 8.18 7.24
N THR A 78 19.58 7.25 7.37
CA THR A 78 19.70 5.91 6.79
C THR A 78 19.81 5.96 5.27
N LEU A 79 18.96 6.75 4.59
CA LEU A 79 19.02 6.95 3.15
C LEU A 79 20.38 7.49 2.69
N ILE A 80 20.85 8.55 3.35
CA ILE A 80 22.12 9.17 2.96
C ILE A 80 23.31 8.25 3.28
N TYR A 81 23.18 7.41 4.31
CA TYR A 81 24.18 6.38 4.61
C TYR A 81 24.29 5.36 3.46
N GLU A 82 23.16 4.83 2.97
CA GLU A 82 23.10 3.94 1.80
C GLU A 82 23.84 4.56 0.61
N ILE A 83 23.45 5.78 0.23
CA ILE A 83 24.04 6.53 -0.88
C ILE A 83 25.56 6.74 -0.67
N SER A 84 25.95 7.14 0.52
CA SER A 84 27.36 7.42 0.85
C SER A 84 28.26 6.20 0.74
N VAL A 85 27.76 5.03 1.19
CA VAL A 85 28.49 3.76 1.11
C VAL A 85 28.67 3.33 -0.35
N LEU A 86 27.61 3.38 -1.15
CA LEU A 86 27.65 3.06 -2.58
C LEU A 86 28.62 3.97 -3.34
N LEU A 87 28.45 5.29 -3.19
CA LEU A 87 29.34 6.26 -3.84
C LEU A 87 30.79 6.11 -3.41
N THR A 88 31.04 5.81 -2.13
CA THR A 88 32.42 5.57 -1.66
C THR A 88 33.01 4.35 -2.36
N SER A 89 32.28 3.23 -2.49
CA SER A 89 32.72 2.06 -3.23
C SER A 89 33.02 2.41 -4.69
N TYR A 90 32.15 3.16 -5.38
CA TYR A 90 32.36 3.55 -6.77
C TYR A 90 33.57 4.49 -6.95
N LYS A 91 33.82 5.40 -6.00
CA LYS A 91 35.04 6.24 -6.04
C LYS A 91 36.31 5.37 -6.04
N TYR A 92 36.40 4.41 -5.11
CA TYR A 92 37.55 3.53 -5.01
C TYR A 92 37.69 2.59 -6.23
N SER A 93 36.54 2.05 -6.70
CA SER A 93 36.52 1.21 -7.90
C SER A 93 36.94 1.96 -9.15
N HIS A 94 36.60 3.25 -9.29
CA HIS A 94 37.03 4.12 -10.40
C HIS A 94 38.57 4.26 -10.45
N PHE A 95 39.20 4.44 -9.30
CA PHE A 95 40.68 4.55 -9.18
C PHE A 95 41.38 3.20 -9.04
N ASN A 96 40.73 2.09 -9.41
CA ASN A 96 41.28 0.71 -9.34
C ASN A 96 41.73 0.27 -7.93
N LYS A 97 41.18 0.89 -6.87
CA LYS A 97 41.44 0.50 -5.49
C LYS A 97 40.36 -0.43 -4.98
N LYS A 98 40.73 -1.40 -4.16
CA LYS A 98 39.79 -2.31 -3.49
C LYS A 98 39.56 -1.89 -2.04
N LEU A 99 38.31 -1.81 -1.61
CA LEU A 99 37.94 -1.66 -0.20
C LEU A 99 37.55 -3.00 0.38
N SER A 100 37.85 -3.24 1.65
CA SER A 100 37.14 -4.31 2.38
C SER A 100 35.70 -3.90 2.66
N PHE A 101 34.84 -4.87 2.95
CA PHE A 101 33.44 -4.61 3.28
C PHE A 101 33.29 -3.63 4.46
N THR A 102 34.06 -3.88 5.54
CA THR A 102 34.06 -3.03 6.73
C THR A 102 34.58 -1.62 6.46
N GLN A 103 35.62 -1.48 5.63
CA GLN A 103 36.12 -0.17 5.22
C GLN A 103 35.07 0.63 4.44
N MET A 104 34.33 -0.04 3.57
CA MET A 104 33.22 0.58 2.81
C MET A 104 32.16 1.14 3.76
N LEU A 105 31.74 0.39 4.78
CA LEU A 105 30.76 0.81 5.78
C LEU A 105 31.26 2.01 6.60
N ILE A 106 32.47 1.93 7.14
CA ILE A 106 33.01 2.98 8.03
C ILE A 106 33.27 4.27 7.27
N LEU A 107 33.89 4.20 6.09
CA LEU A 107 34.16 5.39 5.28
C LEU A 107 32.85 6.04 4.79
N GLY A 108 31.84 5.23 4.46
CA GLY A 108 30.51 5.71 4.15
C GLY A 108 29.88 6.43 5.36
N GLY A 109 29.94 5.82 6.55
CA GLY A 109 29.40 6.39 7.77
C GLY A 109 30.04 7.72 8.16
N GLU A 110 31.38 7.82 8.06
CA GLU A 110 32.08 9.08 8.33
C GLU A 110 31.67 10.22 7.39
N LYS A 111 31.48 9.89 6.11
CA LYS A 111 31.02 10.88 5.14
C LYS A 111 29.58 11.30 5.42
N THR A 112 28.73 10.37 5.83
CA THR A 112 27.36 10.63 6.25
C THR A 112 27.33 11.58 7.46
N ALA A 113 28.18 11.38 8.46
CA ALA A 113 28.26 12.23 9.64
C ALA A 113 28.55 13.73 9.32
N ASN A 114 29.14 14.04 8.17
CA ASN A 114 29.35 15.43 7.75
C ASN A 114 28.06 16.20 7.47
N ILE A 115 26.92 15.52 7.33
CA ILE A 115 25.61 16.14 7.10
C ILE A 115 25.15 16.94 8.32
N PHE A 116 25.48 16.47 9.53
CA PHE A 116 25.11 17.14 10.78
C PHE A 116 25.87 18.46 11.05
N LYS A 117 26.79 18.84 10.17
CA LYS A 117 27.37 20.17 10.25
C LYS A 117 26.30 21.21 9.87
N PRO A 118 26.15 22.32 10.63
CA PRO A 118 25.05 23.29 10.45
C PRO A 118 24.87 23.77 9.01
N TYR A 119 25.97 24.01 8.30
CA TYR A 119 25.95 24.47 6.91
C TYR A 119 25.57 23.40 5.87
N ASN A 120 25.39 22.13 6.29
CA ASN A 120 25.01 21.00 5.44
C ASN A 120 23.59 20.51 5.72
N LEU A 121 22.91 21.01 6.77
CA LEU A 121 21.56 20.56 7.15
C LEU A 121 20.53 20.71 6.01
N ILE A 122 20.76 21.66 5.09
CA ILE A 122 19.91 21.82 3.91
C ILE A 122 19.87 20.55 3.03
N ILE A 123 20.89 19.68 3.07
CA ILE A 123 20.86 18.39 2.38
C ILE A 123 19.78 17.47 2.97
N ILE A 124 19.54 17.52 4.29
CA ILE A 124 18.47 16.76 4.94
C ILE A 124 17.13 17.19 4.34
N PHE A 125 16.87 18.49 4.27
CA PHE A 125 15.64 19.03 3.68
C PHE A 125 15.48 18.66 2.20
N ILE A 126 16.54 18.81 1.40
CA ILE A 126 16.53 18.42 -0.02
C ILE A 126 16.29 16.91 -0.15
N SER A 127 16.93 16.09 0.70
CA SER A 127 16.74 14.64 0.67
C SER A 127 15.31 14.24 1.02
N LEU A 128 14.66 14.92 1.98
CA LEU A 128 13.24 14.73 2.29
C LEU A 128 12.35 15.10 1.10
N CYS A 129 12.58 16.24 0.46
CA CYS A 129 11.86 16.64 -0.73
C CYS A 129 12.07 15.67 -1.91
N LEU A 130 13.30 15.15 -2.07
CA LEU A 130 13.63 14.18 -3.10
C LEU A 130 13.11 12.78 -2.78
N LEU A 131 12.91 12.44 -1.52
CA LEU A 131 12.48 11.12 -1.07
C LEU A 131 11.10 10.76 -1.65
N CYS A 132 10.16 11.69 -1.64
CA CYS A 132 8.83 11.53 -2.24
C CYS A 132 8.87 11.27 -3.75
N LEU A 133 9.98 11.57 -4.43
CA LEU A 133 10.15 11.56 -5.87
C LEU A 133 11.23 10.61 -6.35
N MET A 134 12.01 10.05 -5.43
CA MET A 134 13.05 9.08 -5.76
C MET A 134 12.48 7.81 -6.40
N ASN A 135 11.21 7.48 -6.14
CA ASN A 135 10.51 6.38 -6.83
C ASN A 135 10.48 6.57 -8.36
N PHE A 136 10.48 7.81 -8.87
CA PHE A 136 10.53 8.08 -10.30
C PHE A 136 11.93 8.07 -10.90
N THR A 137 12.94 8.42 -10.11
CA THR A 137 14.30 8.60 -10.61
C THR A 137 15.29 7.61 -10.02
N MET A 138 15.06 7.13 -8.80
CA MET A 138 15.95 6.20 -8.11
C MET A 138 15.13 5.25 -7.23
N ASP A 139 15.35 3.95 -7.37
CA ASP A 139 14.74 2.96 -6.48
C ASP A 139 15.40 3.02 -5.11
N SER A 140 14.78 3.70 -4.16
CA SER A 140 15.18 3.68 -2.76
C SER A 140 14.18 2.84 -1.95
N SER A 141 14.72 2.07 -1.00
CA SER A 141 13.90 1.24 -0.10
C SER A 141 12.89 2.05 0.71
N ILE A 142 13.24 3.31 1.03
CA ILE A 142 12.44 4.20 1.86
C ILE A 142 11.33 4.88 1.04
N ALA A 143 11.62 5.22 -0.22
CA ALA A 143 10.67 5.93 -1.08
C ALA A 143 9.41 5.10 -1.39
N LYS A 144 9.50 3.76 -1.36
CA LYS A 144 8.36 2.85 -1.57
C LYS A 144 7.36 2.81 -0.40
N VAL A 145 7.76 3.32 0.76
CA VAL A 145 6.92 3.33 1.98
C VAL A 145 5.97 4.54 1.99
N VAL A 146 6.33 5.63 1.29
CA VAL A 146 5.53 6.85 1.25
C VAL A 146 4.54 6.77 0.08
N LYS A 147 3.30 6.40 0.38
CA LYS A 147 2.18 6.42 -0.58
C LYS A 147 1.19 7.52 -0.20
N ILE A 148 0.61 8.16 -1.21
CA ILE A 148 -0.55 9.04 -1.00
C ILE A 148 -1.74 8.12 -0.73
N PRO A 149 -2.49 8.30 0.37
CA PRO A 149 -3.70 7.53 0.62
C PRO A 149 -4.69 7.61 -0.55
N GLU A 150 -5.36 6.52 -0.86
CA GLU A 150 -6.22 6.41 -2.04
C GLU A 150 -7.34 7.44 -2.02
N TYR A 151 -7.96 7.69 -0.87
CA TYR A 151 -9.03 8.68 -0.76
C TYR A 151 -8.54 10.11 -1.08
N ILE A 152 -7.28 10.46 -0.75
CA ILE A 152 -6.67 11.74 -1.13
C ILE A 152 -6.46 11.78 -2.65
N GLN A 153 -6.02 10.67 -3.23
CA GLN A 153 -5.87 10.56 -4.69
C GLN A 153 -7.21 10.74 -5.40
N MET A 154 -8.26 10.04 -4.94
CA MET A 154 -9.62 10.16 -5.48
C MET A 154 -10.16 11.60 -5.36
N TYR A 155 -9.93 12.26 -4.21
CA TYR A 155 -10.30 13.67 -4.02
C TYR A 155 -9.56 14.59 -5.00
N ILE A 156 -8.25 14.39 -5.19
CA ILE A 156 -7.45 15.17 -6.16
C ILE A 156 -7.98 14.94 -7.58
N ASP A 157 -8.27 13.69 -7.95
CA ASP A 157 -8.74 13.33 -9.30
C ASP A 157 -10.14 13.91 -9.58
N SER A 158 -11.01 14.01 -8.56
CA SER A 158 -12.32 14.65 -8.68
C SER A 158 -12.26 16.17 -8.93
N LYS A 159 -11.13 16.83 -8.60
CA LYS A 159 -10.92 18.27 -8.76
C LYS A 159 -9.92 18.56 -9.89
N GLN A 160 -10.43 18.83 -11.09
CA GLN A 160 -9.60 19.03 -12.30
C GLN A 160 -8.43 20.00 -12.08
N VAL A 161 -8.65 21.15 -11.41
CA VAL A 161 -7.61 22.14 -11.14
C VAL A 161 -6.52 21.57 -10.23
N LEU A 162 -6.91 20.83 -9.18
CA LEU A 162 -5.98 20.26 -8.22
C LEU A 162 -5.14 19.14 -8.87
N ASN A 163 -5.75 18.31 -9.72
CA ASN A 163 -5.08 17.27 -10.50
C ASN A 163 -4.04 17.86 -11.46
N ILE A 164 -4.40 18.94 -12.19
CA ILE A 164 -3.46 19.64 -13.07
C ILE A 164 -2.30 20.22 -12.25
N LEU A 165 -2.59 20.87 -11.12
CA LEU A 165 -1.59 21.48 -10.24
C LEU A 165 -0.63 20.42 -9.68
N LEU A 166 -1.14 19.28 -9.25
CA LEU A 166 -0.33 18.15 -8.79
C LEU A 166 0.59 17.63 -9.90
N LYS A 167 0.07 17.45 -11.13
CA LYS A 167 0.88 17.04 -12.29
C LYS A 167 1.99 18.06 -12.60
N ILE A 168 1.71 19.36 -12.50
CA ILE A 168 2.71 20.41 -12.67
C ILE A 168 3.79 20.31 -11.59
N VAL A 169 3.39 20.14 -10.32
CA VAL A 169 4.32 19.95 -9.20
C VAL A 169 5.21 18.74 -9.47
N PHE A 170 4.65 17.59 -9.88
CA PHE A 170 5.44 16.40 -10.24
C PHE A 170 6.44 16.67 -11.34
N ILE A 171 6.05 17.38 -12.42
CA ILE A 171 6.96 17.74 -13.50
C ILE A 171 8.08 18.64 -12.99
N VAL A 172 7.77 19.70 -12.24
CA VAL A 172 8.77 20.65 -11.70
C VAL A 172 9.78 19.91 -10.82
N VAL A 173 9.30 19.03 -9.96
CA VAL A 173 10.17 18.30 -9.04
C VAL A 173 10.95 17.20 -9.78
N PHE A 174 10.39 16.56 -10.79
CA PHE A 174 11.14 15.65 -11.68
C PHE A 174 12.29 16.39 -12.37
N LEU A 175 12.03 17.59 -12.90
CA LEU A 175 13.05 18.43 -13.53
C LEU A 175 14.13 18.87 -12.52
N ALA A 176 13.74 19.22 -11.29
CA ALA A 176 14.67 19.55 -10.22
C ALA A 176 15.55 18.34 -9.84
N ASN A 177 14.97 17.15 -9.75
CA ASN A 177 15.71 15.90 -9.47
C ASN A 177 16.81 15.63 -10.48
N ILE A 178 16.54 15.78 -11.78
CA ILE A 178 17.56 15.62 -12.81
C ILE A 178 18.65 16.69 -12.66
N SER A 179 18.29 17.93 -12.31
CA SER A 179 19.26 18.99 -12.08
C SER A 179 20.17 18.71 -10.88
N LEU A 180 19.65 18.02 -9.88
CA LEU A 180 20.35 17.68 -8.64
C LEU A 180 20.98 16.28 -8.64
N ILE A 181 20.92 15.53 -9.74
CA ILE A 181 21.34 14.13 -9.82
C ILE A 181 22.77 13.87 -9.35
N PHE A 182 23.67 14.86 -9.50
CA PHE A 182 25.08 14.76 -9.07
C PHE A 182 25.36 15.41 -7.71
N ILE A 183 24.32 15.83 -6.95
CA ILE A 183 24.54 16.55 -5.68
C ILE A 183 25.35 15.72 -4.69
N TYR A 184 25.04 14.43 -4.55
CA TYR A 184 25.73 13.52 -3.64
C TYR A 184 27.16 13.22 -4.10
N ASN A 185 27.42 13.16 -5.44
CA ASN A 185 28.77 12.99 -5.96
C ASN A 185 29.64 14.21 -5.59
N TYR A 186 29.17 15.43 -5.78
CA TYR A 186 29.92 16.62 -5.36
C TYR A 186 30.11 16.69 -3.86
N PHE A 187 29.08 16.35 -3.10
CA PHE A 187 29.14 16.37 -1.65
C PHE A 187 30.15 15.34 -1.10
N PHE A 188 30.08 14.08 -1.53
CA PHE A 188 30.91 12.99 -0.99
C PHE A 188 32.28 12.85 -1.67
N TYR A 189 32.41 13.18 -2.95
CA TYR A 189 33.69 13.03 -3.66
C TYR A 189 34.58 14.24 -3.47
N LYS A 190 34.03 15.45 -3.54
CA LYS A 190 34.77 16.72 -3.41
C LYS A 190 34.69 17.36 -2.04
N ASN A 191 33.94 16.75 -1.07
CA ASN A 191 33.69 17.33 0.25
C ASN A 191 33.17 18.78 0.17
N ARG A 192 32.36 19.07 -0.85
CA ARG A 192 31.74 20.40 -0.99
C ARG A 192 30.66 20.58 0.08
N TRP A 193 30.50 21.82 0.56
CA TRP A 193 29.35 22.16 1.39
C TRP A 193 28.06 22.11 0.54
N ALA A 194 26.92 21.96 1.20
CA ALA A 194 25.64 21.64 0.56
C ALA A 194 25.27 22.55 -0.62
N LEU A 195 25.26 23.89 -0.42
CA LEU A 195 24.93 24.82 -1.49
C LEU A 195 25.95 24.83 -2.63
N GLY A 196 27.22 24.55 -2.33
CA GLY A 196 28.26 24.38 -3.34
C GLY A 196 27.99 23.15 -4.21
N ALA A 197 27.61 22.02 -3.60
CA ALA A 197 27.24 20.79 -4.31
C ALA A 197 26.00 20.99 -5.20
N ILE A 198 25.00 21.73 -4.73
CA ILE A 198 23.82 22.11 -5.52
C ILE A 198 24.24 22.89 -6.76
N LYS A 199 25.00 23.98 -6.56
CA LYS A 199 25.44 24.88 -7.64
C LYS A 199 26.25 24.11 -8.70
N GLU A 200 27.20 23.26 -8.27
CA GLU A 200 28.02 22.46 -9.17
C GLU A 200 27.19 21.38 -9.89
N SER A 201 26.24 20.74 -9.23
CA SER A 201 25.32 19.77 -9.86
C SER A 201 24.51 20.44 -10.96
N ILE A 202 23.84 21.55 -10.68
CA ILE A 202 23.06 22.32 -11.65
C ILE A 202 23.95 22.79 -12.81
N GLY A 203 25.16 23.29 -12.53
CA GLY A 203 26.11 23.72 -13.55
C GLY A 203 26.51 22.58 -14.49
N LEU A 204 26.72 21.36 -13.96
CA LEU A 204 27.07 20.19 -14.77
C LEU A 204 25.91 19.68 -15.62
N THR A 205 24.69 19.77 -15.13
CA THR A 205 23.48 19.23 -15.79
C THR A 205 22.90 20.17 -16.82
N LYS A 206 22.95 21.51 -16.60
CA LYS A 206 22.29 22.54 -17.43
C LYS A 206 22.50 22.38 -18.95
N LYS A 207 23.75 22.07 -19.38
CA LYS A 207 24.08 21.88 -20.81
C LYS A 207 23.89 20.44 -21.31
N ARG A 208 23.50 19.50 -20.46
CA ARG A 208 23.51 18.05 -20.76
C ARG A 208 22.23 17.35 -20.35
N TYR A 209 21.20 18.12 -20.01
CA TYR A 209 19.95 17.65 -19.42
C TYR A 209 19.34 16.46 -20.19
N PHE A 210 19.01 16.66 -21.46
CA PHE A 210 18.44 15.60 -22.29
C PHE A 210 19.35 14.38 -22.48
N LYS A 211 20.68 14.57 -22.48
CA LYS A 211 21.62 13.47 -22.62
C LYS A 211 21.70 12.63 -21.35
N ILE A 212 21.61 13.28 -20.19
CA ILE A 212 21.55 12.61 -18.88
C ILE A 212 20.24 11.84 -18.77
N LEU A 213 19.11 12.50 -19.07
CA LEU A 213 17.79 11.89 -19.05
C LEU A 213 17.70 10.67 -19.97
N LYS A 214 18.12 10.79 -21.24
CA LYS A 214 18.15 9.67 -22.20
C LYS A 214 18.97 8.48 -21.70
N ASN A 215 20.16 8.74 -21.16
CA ASN A 215 21.02 7.66 -20.66
C ASN A 215 20.43 6.99 -19.43
N PHE A 216 19.82 7.76 -18.53
CA PHE A 216 19.21 7.25 -17.31
C PHE A 216 17.94 6.44 -17.63
N LEU A 217 17.02 6.99 -18.41
CA LEU A 217 15.81 6.28 -18.85
C LEU A 217 16.12 5.02 -19.65
N GLY A 218 17.06 5.07 -20.56
CA GLY A 218 17.44 3.90 -21.37
C GLY A 218 17.95 2.74 -20.52
N ILE A 219 18.70 3.03 -19.45
CA ILE A 219 19.16 2.00 -18.51
C ILE A 219 18.03 1.49 -17.63
N LYS A 220 17.14 2.37 -17.17
CA LYS A 220 15.94 1.97 -16.41
C LYS A 220 15.05 1.03 -17.22
N ILE A 221 14.74 1.37 -18.46
CA ILE A 221 13.95 0.53 -19.36
C ILE A 221 14.63 -0.84 -19.56
N LEU A 222 15.91 -0.85 -19.85
CA LEU A 222 16.66 -2.10 -20.03
C LEU A 222 16.63 -2.96 -18.77
N LEU A 223 16.80 -2.35 -17.60
CA LEU A 223 16.79 -3.04 -16.32
C LEU A 223 15.41 -3.62 -16.00
N SER A 224 14.35 -2.82 -16.19
CA SER A 224 12.96 -3.27 -16.02
C SER A 224 12.60 -4.43 -16.95
N LEU A 225 13.00 -4.36 -18.22
CA LEU A 225 12.79 -5.44 -19.18
C LEU A 225 13.55 -6.72 -18.76
N THR A 226 14.78 -6.57 -18.30
CA THR A 226 15.59 -7.72 -17.86
C THR A 226 14.98 -8.39 -16.62
N ILE A 227 14.53 -7.60 -15.65
CA ILE A 227 13.87 -8.08 -14.43
C ILE A 227 12.53 -8.73 -14.79
N GLY A 228 11.73 -8.09 -15.65
CA GLY A 228 10.46 -8.64 -16.11
C GLY A 228 10.64 -10.00 -16.80
N LEU A 229 11.61 -10.13 -17.67
CA LEU A 229 11.95 -11.40 -18.32
C LEU A 229 12.37 -12.48 -17.31
N LEU A 230 13.19 -12.14 -16.32
CA LEU A 230 13.60 -13.09 -15.29
C LEU A 230 12.41 -13.55 -14.44
N ILE A 231 11.52 -12.64 -14.06
CA ILE A 231 10.28 -12.98 -13.33
C ILE A 231 9.40 -13.90 -14.18
N CYS A 232 9.16 -13.55 -15.44
CA CYS A 232 8.38 -14.39 -16.36
C CYS A 232 8.98 -15.81 -16.50
N MET A 233 10.31 -15.90 -16.63
CA MET A 233 10.98 -17.21 -16.70
C MET A 233 10.80 -18.02 -15.41
N THR A 234 10.89 -17.39 -14.23
CA THR A 234 10.67 -18.10 -12.95
C THR A 234 9.23 -18.60 -12.85
N VAL A 235 8.24 -17.77 -13.20
CA VAL A 235 6.83 -18.18 -13.22
C VAL A 235 6.61 -19.35 -14.16
N ILE A 236 7.12 -19.30 -15.39
CA ILE A 236 7.00 -20.38 -16.37
C ILE A 236 7.61 -21.69 -15.83
N ILE A 237 8.77 -21.62 -15.20
CA ILE A 237 9.43 -22.80 -14.61
C ILE A 237 8.56 -23.41 -13.51
N TYR A 238 8.00 -22.58 -12.60
CA TYR A 238 7.11 -23.06 -11.54
C TYR A 238 5.85 -23.72 -12.11
N VAL A 239 5.19 -23.08 -13.09
CA VAL A 239 4.00 -23.62 -13.75
C VAL A 239 4.31 -24.96 -14.43
N LEU A 240 5.45 -25.06 -15.11
CA LEU A 240 5.86 -26.29 -15.79
C LEU A 240 6.14 -27.42 -14.81
N ILE A 241 6.80 -27.14 -13.69
CA ILE A 241 7.06 -28.15 -12.65
C ILE A 241 5.75 -28.57 -11.99
N MET A 242 4.87 -27.62 -11.66
CA MET A 242 3.55 -27.92 -11.10
C MET A 242 2.74 -28.80 -12.05
N TYR A 243 2.75 -28.53 -13.35
CA TYR A 243 2.08 -29.33 -14.37
C TYR A 243 2.59 -30.79 -14.38
N LEU A 244 3.90 -31.01 -14.24
CA LEU A 244 4.49 -32.37 -14.20
C LEU A 244 4.08 -33.17 -12.95
N TYR A 245 3.72 -32.50 -11.86
CA TYR A 245 3.38 -33.14 -10.58
C TYR A 245 1.90 -32.98 -10.18
N LEU A 246 1.02 -32.63 -11.13
CA LEU A 246 -0.43 -32.41 -10.90
C LEU A 246 -1.14 -33.51 -10.12
N HIS A 247 -0.68 -34.75 -10.25
CA HIS A 247 -1.30 -35.91 -9.58
C HIS A 247 -0.85 -36.08 -8.12
N ASN A 248 0.07 -35.23 -7.62
CA ASN A 248 0.56 -35.32 -6.26
C ASN A 248 0.28 -33.98 -5.51
N ASN A 249 -0.87 -33.93 -4.85
CA ASN A 249 -1.32 -32.73 -4.12
C ASN A 249 -0.30 -32.20 -3.11
N ALA A 250 0.45 -33.08 -2.43
CA ALA A 250 1.48 -32.68 -1.47
C ALA A 250 2.65 -31.95 -2.17
N VAL A 251 3.10 -32.43 -3.33
CA VAL A 251 4.16 -31.78 -4.11
C VAL A 251 3.68 -30.45 -4.65
N VAL A 252 2.45 -30.37 -5.12
CA VAL A 252 1.86 -29.10 -5.61
C VAL A 252 1.78 -28.06 -4.49
N ALA A 253 1.32 -28.43 -3.29
CA ALA A 253 1.26 -27.54 -2.14
C ALA A 253 2.65 -27.03 -1.71
N ILE A 254 3.67 -27.90 -1.70
CA ILE A 254 5.06 -27.50 -1.42
C ILE A 254 5.57 -26.53 -2.50
N LEU A 255 5.34 -26.81 -3.76
CA LEU A 255 5.78 -25.95 -4.87
C LEU A 255 5.09 -24.59 -4.84
N TRP A 256 3.79 -24.55 -4.51
CA TRP A 256 3.04 -23.30 -4.33
C TRP A 256 3.60 -22.46 -3.17
N THR A 257 3.85 -23.10 -2.03
CA THR A 257 4.46 -22.41 -0.88
C THR A 257 5.87 -21.88 -1.21
N LEU A 258 6.67 -22.66 -1.94
CA LEU A 258 7.97 -22.21 -2.42
C LEU A 258 7.85 -21.03 -3.39
N TYR A 259 6.86 -21.03 -4.28
CA TYR A 259 6.58 -19.92 -5.20
C TYR A 259 6.20 -18.65 -4.43
N THR A 260 5.23 -18.72 -3.53
CA THR A 260 4.73 -17.56 -2.77
C THR A 260 5.80 -16.93 -1.88
N ILE A 261 6.76 -17.70 -1.37
CA ILE A 261 7.89 -17.20 -0.58
C ILE A 261 9.02 -16.69 -1.48
N SER A 262 9.34 -17.41 -2.56
CA SER A 262 10.50 -17.07 -3.39
C SER A 262 10.30 -15.81 -4.22
N VAL A 263 9.10 -15.57 -4.76
CA VAL A 263 8.82 -14.40 -5.62
C VAL A 263 9.04 -13.07 -4.89
N PRO A 264 8.51 -12.84 -3.68
CA PRO A 264 8.81 -11.63 -2.91
C PRO A 264 10.30 -11.48 -2.57
N ILE A 265 10.99 -12.58 -2.24
CA ILE A 265 12.43 -12.56 -1.97
C ILE A 265 13.21 -12.17 -3.22
N PHE A 266 12.93 -12.78 -4.37
CA PHE A 266 13.58 -12.42 -5.64
C PHE A 266 13.26 -10.97 -6.02
N SER A 267 12.02 -10.52 -5.89
CA SER A 267 11.63 -9.14 -6.12
C SER A 267 12.43 -8.17 -5.24
N GLY A 268 12.60 -8.49 -3.95
CA GLY A 268 13.42 -7.72 -3.01
C GLY A 268 14.91 -7.67 -3.42
N ILE A 269 15.49 -8.80 -3.84
CA ILE A 269 16.86 -8.89 -4.34
C ILE A 269 17.02 -8.06 -5.62
N PHE A 270 16.12 -8.19 -6.59
CA PHE A 270 16.18 -7.42 -7.83
C PHE A 270 16.04 -5.92 -7.59
N THR A 271 15.14 -5.51 -6.70
CA THR A 271 15.01 -4.10 -6.30
C THR A 271 16.32 -3.59 -5.68
N SER A 272 17.02 -4.42 -4.89
CA SER A 272 18.32 -4.07 -4.32
C SER A 272 19.37 -3.85 -5.41
N LEU A 273 19.39 -4.68 -6.43
CA LEU A 273 20.29 -4.54 -7.56
C LEU A 273 20.02 -3.27 -8.39
N THR A 274 18.76 -2.82 -8.49
CA THR A 274 18.45 -1.58 -9.21
C THR A 274 19.11 -0.37 -8.56
N VAL A 275 19.09 -0.25 -7.24
CA VAL A 275 19.76 0.85 -6.50
C VAL A 275 21.26 0.87 -6.79
N VAL A 276 21.91 -0.29 -6.73
CA VAL A 276 23.35 -0.43 -7.05
C VAL A 276 23.65 0.05 -8.48
N VAL A 277 22.84 -0.37 -9.45
CA VAL A 277 23.02 0.03 -10.87
C VAL A 277 22.78 1.51 -11.06
N ASP A 278 21.76 2.09 -10.47
CA ASP A 278 21.44 3.51 -10.59
C ASP A 278 22.58 4.40 -10.13
N PHE A 279 23.12 4.16 -8.93
CA PHE A 279 24.22 4.96 -8.42
C PHE A 279 25.54 4.70 -9.16
N ALA A 280 25.74 3.50 -9.72
CA ALA A 280 26.88 3.24 -10.60
C ALA A 280 26.78 4.03 -11.92
N VAL A 281 25.57 4.14 -12.48
CA VAL A 281 25.31 4.94 -13.69
C VAL A 281 25.53 6.41 -13.42
N ILE A 282 24.96 6.93 -12.32
CA ILE A 282 25.13 8.33 -11.90
C ILE A 282 26.63 8.63 -11.70
N SER A 283 27.36 7.79 -10.96
CA SER A 283 28.80 7.96 -10.74
C SER A 283 29.60 7.92 -12.05
N SER A 284 29.26 7.00 -12.95
CA SER A 284 29.91 6.90 -14.28
C SER A 284 29.66 8.14 -15.13
N MET A 285 28.44 8.69 -15.10
CA MET A 285 28.10 9.95 -15.78
C MET A 285 28.81 11.15 -15.16
N TYR A 286 28.89 11.18 -13.81
CA TYR A 286 29.64 12.20 -13.09
C TYR A 286 31.09 12.26 -13.57
N TYR A 287 31.84 11.14 -13.52
CA TYR A 287 33.23 11.08 -13.98
C TYR A 287 33.39 11.38 -15.48
N LYS A 288 32.40 11.05 -16.29
CA LYS A 288 32.41 11.37 -17.73
C LYS A 288 32.26 12.86 -18.02
N TYR A 289 31.44 13.56 -17.22
CA TYR A 289 31.05 14.94 -17.52
C TYR A 289 31.81 15.99 -16.71
N SER A 290 32.35 15.63 -15.53
CA SER A 290 33.07 16.55 -14.65
C SER A 290 34.47 16.90 -15.13
N ASN A 291 35.01 16.20 -16.12
CA ASN A 291 36.39 16.38 -16.68
C ASN A 291 37.50 16.41 -15.60
N ASN A 292 37.22 15.89 -14.40
CA ASN A 292 38.11 16.05 -13.26
C ASN A 292 38.94 14.80 -12.98
N ASN A 293 40.22 14.88 -13.26
CA ASN A 293 41.25 13.99 -12.69
C ASN A 293 41.62 14.38 -11.23
N ASP A 294 41.00 15.45 -10.69
CA ASP A 294 41.36 16.05 -9.39
C ASP A 294 40.72 15.41 -8.16
N ASP A 295 39.93 14.36 -8.31
CA ASP A 295 39.34 13.62 -7.20
C ASP A 295 40.36 12.73 -6.50
N THR A 296 41.48 13.32 -6.04
CA THR A 296 42.54 12.58 -5.31
C THR A 296 42.08 12.21 -3.91
N PHE A 297 42.52 11.05 -3.42
CA PHE A 297 42.27 10.64 -2.04
C PHE A 297 42.94 11.61 -1.06
N SER A 298 42.21 12.10 -0.06
CA SER A 298 42.80 12.95 0.99
C SER A 298 43.82 12.17 1.80
N LYS A 299 44.84 12.86 2.37
CA LYS A 299 45.83 12.25 3.28
C LYS A 299 45.16 11.51 4.44
N LYS A 300 43.99 11.97 4.88
CA LYS A 300 43.19 11.38 5.96
C LYS A 300 42.54 10.05 5.54
N GLU A 301 42.04 9.95 4.29
CA GLU A 301 41.51 8.70 3.72
C GLU A 301 42.64 7.63 3.60
N LYS A 302 43.82 8.00 3.21
CA LYS A 302 44.99 7.08 3.11
C LYS A 302 45.44 6.53 4.47
N ARG A 303 45.43 7.34 5.54
CA ARG A 303 45.91 6.96 6.88
C ARG A 303 44.98 6.01 7.63
N LYS A 304 43.67 6.05 7.36
CA LYS A 304 42.68 5.19 7.99
C LYS A 304 42.57 3.81 7.37
N GLU A 305 42.92 3.68 6.10
CA GLU A 305 42.95 2.41 5.38
C GLU A 305 43.84 1.37 6.11
N TYR A 306 44.95 1.81 6.72
CA TYR A 306 45.89 0.95 7.44
C TYR A 306 45.41 0.49 8.83
N ARG A 307 44.61 1.27 9.57
CA ARG A 307 44.18 0.92 10.94
C ARG A 307 43.03 -0.11 11.00
N LEU A 308 42.26 -0.23 9.95
CA LEU A 308 41.06 -1.09 9.91
C LEU A 308 41.35 -2.53 9.49
N LEU A 309 42.47 -2.79 8.82
CA LEU A 309 42.87 -4.14 8.39
C LEU A 309 43.09 -5.12 9.54
N ALA A 310 43.49 -4.63 10.72
CA ALA A 310 43.79 -5.46 11.87
C ALA A 310 42.53 -6.02 12.60
N PHE A 311 41.38 -5.35 12.50
CA PHE A 311 40.17 -5.72 13.25
C PHE A 311 39.32 -6.83 12.58
N VAL A 312 39.41 -6.96 11.26
CA VAL A 312 38.49 -7.79 10.44
C VAL A 312 38.88 -9.27 10.39
N ALA A 313 40.13 -9.63 10.78
CA ALA A 313 40.63 -11.00 10.59
C ALA A 313 39.97 -12.07 11.50
N LYS A 314 39.30 -11.67 12.59
CA LYS A 314 38.80 -12.60 13.63
C LYS A 314 37.38 -13.18 13.45
N GLY A 315 36.54 -12.66 12.51
CA GLY A 315 35.10 -12.96 12.49
C GLY A 315 34.58 -14.00 11.46
N LYS A 316 35.43 -14.62 10.65
CA LYS A 316 35.00 -15.38 9.47
C LYS A 316 34.27 -16.72 9.73
N GLY A 317 34.45 -17.35 10.88
CA GLY A 317 33.87 -18.68 11.19
C GLY A 317 32.39 -18.62 11.60
N ILE A 318 32.04 -17.68 12.46
CA ILE A 318 30.70 -17.55 13.05
C ILE A 318 29.66 -17.19 11.98
N PHE A 319 30.02 -16.38 10.99
CA PHE A 319 29.09 -15.96 9.94
C PHE A 319 28.67 -17.10 9.00
N LYS A 320 29.60 -18.01 8.65
CA LYS A 320 29.26 -19.21 7.86
C LYS A 320 28.33 -20.16 8.63
N PHE A 321 28.55 -20.31 9.92
CA PHE A 321 27.72 -21.14 10.80
C PHE A 321 26.29 -20.60 10.91
N LEU A 322 26.11 -19.28 11.07
CA LEU A 322 24.80 -18.62 11.12
C LEU A 322 24.01 -18.74 9.80
N ILE A 323 24.70 -18.70 8.65
CA ILE A 323 24.06 -18.89 7.34
C ILE A 323 23.51 -20.31 7.22
N VAL A 324 24.28 -21.33 7.61
CA VAL A 324 23.85 -22.73 7.53
C VAL A 324 22.66 -23.00 8.44
N ILE A 325 22.68 -22.50 9.68
CA ILE A 325 21.53 -22.64 10.61
C ILE A 325 20.31 -21.88 10.08
N GLY A 326 20.49 -20.66 9.57
CA GLY A 326 19.40 -19.88 8.99
C GLY A 326 18.74 -20.59 7.81
N SER A 327 19.52 -21.20 6.92
CA SER A 327 18.98 -21.94 5.78
C SER A 327 18.22 -23.21 6.19
N LEU A 328 18.70 -23.96 7.19
CA LEU A 328 18.01 -25.12 7.74
C LEU A 328 16.68 -24.75 8.42
N LEU A 329 16.68 -23.66 9.21
CA LEU A 329 15.46 -23.15 9.81
C LEU A 329 14.42 -22.70 8.77
N THR A 330 14.86 -22.07 7.69
CA THR A 330 13.98 -21.64 6.60
C THR A 330 13.30 -22.85 5.93
N VAL A 331 14.05 -23.91 5.64
CA VAL A 331 13.50 -25.14 5.07
C VAL A 331 12.49 -25.80 6.02
N LEU A 332 12.78 -25.85 7.31
CA LEU A 332 11.86 -26.39 8.33
C LEU A 332 10.56 -25.58 8.41
N VAL A 333 10.65 -24.25 8.39
CA VAL A 333 9.47 -23.37 8.41
C VAL A 333 8.62 -23.55 7.15
N ILE A 334 9.24 -23.64 5.96
CA ILE A 334 8.54 -23.91 4.71
C ILE A 334 7.79 -25.25 4.80
N PHE A 335 8.44 -26.30 5.31
CA PHE A 335 7.81 -27.62 5.46
C PHE A 335 6.64 -27.60 6.43
N LEU A 336 6.77 -26.93 7.60
CA LEU A 336 5.70 -26.80 8.58
C LEU A 336 4.51 -25.99 8.06
N VAL A 337 4.77 -24.87 7.37
CA VAL A 337 3.72 -24.05 6.76
C VAL A 337 3.00 -24.82 5.66
N SER A 338 3.74 -25.54 4.80
CA SER A 338 3.14 -26.39 3.76
C SER A 338 2.28 -27.50 4.35
N TYR A 339 2.70 -28.10 5.48
CA TYR A 339 1.95 -29.15 6.17
C TYR A 339 0.63 -28.59 6.74
N VAL A 340 0.67 -27.42 7.40
CA VAL A 340 -0.52 -26.77 7.95
C VAL A 340 -1.51 -26.37 6.84
N ILE A 341 -1.02 -25.84 5.71
CA ILE A 341 -1.88 -25.48 4.57
C ILE A 341 -2.53 -26.72 3.95
N PHE A 342 -1.82 -27.85 3.91
CA PHE A 342 -2.34 -29.10 3.31
C PHE A 342 -3.40 -29.80 4.17
N ASP A 343 -3.29 -29.72 5.51
CA ASP A 343 -4.19 -30.40 6.47
C ASP A 343 -5.46 -29.61 6.79
N SER A 344 -5.56 -28.40 6.29
CA SER A 344 -6.68 -27.51 6.62
C SER A 344 -7.75 -27.50 5.55
N ASN A 345 -8.90 -28.17 5.83
CA ASN A 345 -10.21 -27.84 5.25
C ASN A 345 -10.68 -26.41 5.68
N ILE A 346 -9.75 -25.59 6.18
CA ILE A 346 -9.99 -24.26 6.72
C ILE A 346 -10.38 -23.27 5.60
N TYR A 347 -9.98 -23.56 4.35
CA TYR A 347 -10.22 -22.64 3.23
C TYR A 347 -11.70 -22.41 2.92
N ASP A 348 -12.52 -23.46 2.89
CA ASP A 348 -13.95 -23.33 2.49
C ASP A 348 -14.83 -22.64 3.56
N GLU A 349 -14.43 -22.70 4.83
CA GLU A 349 -15.21 -22.13 5.94
C GLU A 349 -14.86 -20.65 6.23
N LEU A 350 -13.65 -20.20 5.89
CA LEU A 350 -13.16 -18.86 6.17
C LEU A 350 -13.61 -17.82 5.12
N TYR A 351 -13.64 -18.19 3.85
CA TYR A 351 -13.90 -17.24 2.75
C TYR A 351 -15.39 -16.99 2.46
N SER A 352 -16.31 -17.76 3.04
CA SER A 352 -17.77 -17.55 2.86
C SER A 352 -18.33 -16.39 3.69
N LYS A 353 -17.51 -15.72 4.52
CA LYS A 353 -17.96 -14.72 5.49
C LYS A 353 -17.77 -13.27 5.09
N ILE A 354 -17.07 -12.95 4.00
CA ILE A 354 -16.87 -11.54 3.60
C ILE A 354 -18.16 -11.00 3.02
N GLU A 355 -18.75 -10.01 3.68
CA GLU A 355 -19.94 -9.33 3.21
C GLU A 355 -19.58 -8.20 2.24
N VAL A 356 -20.44 -7.93 1.27
CA VAL A 356 -20.24 -6.87 0.26
C VAL A 356 -21.29 -5.78 0.46
N THR A 357 -20.81 -4.56 0.64
CA THR A 357 -21.62 -3.36 0.79
C THR A 357 -21.58 -2.52 -0.48
N ALA A 358 -22.73 -2.22 -1.06
CA ALA A 358 -22.88 -1.30 -2.18
C ALA A 358 -22.76 0.15 -1.67
N HIS A 359 -21.68 0.84 -2.04
CA HIS A 359 -21.39 2.22 -1.65
C HIS A 359 -22.42 3.19 -2.24
N ARG A 360 -23.17 3.91 -1.38
CA ARG A 360 -24.27 4.82 -1.74
C ARG A 360 -25.36 4.17 -2.62
N GLY A 361 -25.62 2.88 -2.39
CA GLY A 361 -26.35 2.03 -3.33
C GLY A 361 -25.42 1.61 -4.50
N ASN A 362 -25.98 1.29 -5.68
CA ASN A 362 -25.11 1.07 -6.85
C ASN A 362 -24.91 2.39 -7.62
N SER A 363 -23.79 3.06 -7.36
CA SER A 363 -23.44 4.36 -7.92
C SER A 363 -22.89 4.30 -9.35
N THR A 364 -22.60 3.10 -9.89
CA THR A 364 -22.01 2.96 -11.25
C THR A 364 -23.03 3.20 -12.36
N VAL A 365 -24.29 2.89 -12.14
CA VAL A 365 -25.34 2.93 -13.17
C VAL A 365 -26.52 3.83 -12.81
N THR A 366 -26.57 4.37 -11.60
CA THR A 366 -27.64 5.26 -11.10
C THR A 366 -27.05 6.41 -10.30
N MET A 367 -27.85 7.44 -10.04
CA MET A 367 -27.46 8.53 -9.12
C MET A 367 -27.26 7.95 -7.70
N PRO A 368 -26.08 8.17 -7.07
CA PRO A 368 -25.80 7.71 -5.71
C PRO A 368 -26.83 8.21 -4.69
N ASN A 369 -27.04 7.47 -3.61
CA ASN A 369 -27.93 7.85 -2.52
C ASN A 369 -29.41 8.06 -2.94
N THR A 370 -29.88 7.35 -3.96
CA THR A 370 -31.25 7.43 -4.46
C THR A 370 -31.97 6.08 -4.46
N ILE A 371 -33.29 6.08 -4.49
CA ILE A 371 -34.09 4.84 -4.54
C ILE A 371 -33.69 3.93 -5.71
N PRO A 372 -33.45 4.42 -6.95
CA PRO A 372 -32.91 3.57 -8.01
C PRO A 372 -31.59 2.88 -7.67
N ALA A 373 -30.66 3.58 -6.98
CA ALA A 373 -29.37 3.02 -6.60
C ALA A 373 -29.51 1.82 -5.65
N PHE A 374 -30.41 1.91 -4.67
CA PHE A 374 -30.65 0.78 -3.75
C PHE A 374 -31.40 -0.38 -4.42
N LYS A 375 -32.28 -0.11 -5.37
CA LYS A 375 -32.92 -1.16 -6.17
C LYS A 375 -31.90 -1.93 -7.01
N GLU A 376 -30.91 -1.25 -7.57
CA GLU A 376 -29.84 -1.90 -8.34
C GLU A 376 -28.88 -2.66 -7.42
N ALA A 377 -28.53 -2.12 -6.24
CA ALA A 377 -27.74 -2.85 -5.24
C ALA A 377 -28.41 -4.17 -4.80
N ILE A 378 -29.72 -4.16 -4.62
CA ILE A 378 -30.51 -5.38 -4.34
C ILE A 378 -30.41 -6.37 -5.51
N LYS A 379 -30.53 -5.89 -6.74
CA LYS A 379 -30.49 -6.73 -7.95
C LYS A 379 -29.12 -7.39 -8.15
N GLU A 380 -28.04 -6.68 -7.82
CA GLU A 380 -26.68 -7.21 -7.87
C GLU A 380 -26.31 -8.12 -6.68
N GLY A 381 -27.24 -8.27 -5.72
CA GLY A 381 -27.07 -9.18 -4.59
C GLY A 381 -26.09 -8.68 -3.53
N ALA A 382 -26.00 -7.37 -3.32
CA ALA A 382 -25.25 -6.80 -2.19
C ALA A 382 -25.80 -7.31 -0.86
N ASP A 383 -24.92 -7.50 0.14
CA ASP A 383 -25.33 -7.88 1.49
C ASP A 383 -25.83 -6.65 2.25
N TYR A 384 -25.20 -5.48 2.00
CA TYR A 384 -25.61 -4.17 2.52
C TYR A 384 -25.69 -3.14 1.39
N GLY A 385 -26.60 -2.15 1.58
CA GLY A 385 -26.53 -0.86 0.92
C GLY A 385 -25.98 0.18 1.90
N GLU A 386 -24.91 0.85 1.55
CA GLU A 386 -24.43 1.99 2.34
C GLU A 386 -25.15 3.27 1.88
N LEU A 387 -25.41 4.16 2.81
CA LEU A 387 -26.05 5.45 2.58
C LEU A 387 -25.61 6.51 3.59
N ASP A 388 -25.67 7.77 3.16
CA ASP A 388 -25.34 8.93 3.97
C ASP A 388 -26.60 9.69 4.39
N VAL A 389 -26.75 10.03 5.67
CA VAL A 389 -27.90 10.81 6.14
C VAL A 389 -27.51 12.20 6.61
N ARG A 390 -28.35 13.17 6.22
CA ARG A 390 -28.30 14.56 6.64
C ARG A 390 -29.71 15.06 7.01
N GLN A 391 -29.76 16.26 7.55
CA GLN A 391 -30.98 16.87 8.03
C GLN A 391 -31.34 18.11 7.18
N THR A 392 -32.61 18.22 6.78
CA THR A 392 -33.18 19.43 6.14
C THR A 392 -33.44 20.54 7.14
N LYS A 393 -33.85 21.72 6.67
CA LYS A 393 -34.22 22.88 7.49
C LYS A 393 -35.33 22.56 8.49
N ASP A 394 -36.32 21.80 8.10
CA ASP A 394 -37.43 21.32 8.91
C ASP A 394 -37.15 19.99 9.63
N ASN A 395 -35.89 19.64 9.79
CA ASN A 395 -35.38 18.48 10.52
C ASN A 395 -35.78 17.11 9.95
N VAL A 396 -36.19 17.02 8.70
CA VAL A 396 -36.44 15.74 8.04
C VAL A 396 -35.09 15.08 7.70
N ILE A 397 -34.97 13.77 7.97
CA ILE A 397 -33.77 13.00 7.66
C ILE A 397 -33.79 12.55 6.20
N VAL A 398 -32.83 13.02 5.42
CA VAL A 398 -32.70 12.75 3.98
C VAL A 398 -31.40 12.07 3.64
N VAL A 399 -31.37 11.38 2.50
CA VAL A 399 -30.21 10.59 2.07
C VAL A 399 -29.40 11.36 1.03
N THR A 400 -28.26 11.90 1.46
CA THR A 400 -27.31 12.66 0.62
C THR A 400 -25.94 12.72 1.27
N HIS A 401 -24.88 12.59 0.47
CA HIS A 401 -23.50 12.63 0.97
C HIS A 401 -23.05 14.04 1.34
N ASP A 402 -23.11 14.97 0.39
CA ASP A 402 -22.61 16.33 0.58
C ASP A 402 -23.67 17.23 1.26
N ALA A 403 -23.20 18.25 1.96
CA ALA A 403 -24.07 19.31 2.46
C ALA A 403 -24.66 20.13 1.30
N SER A 404 -23.90 20.34 0.21
CA SER A 404 -24.38 20.94 -1.03
C SER A 404 -25.01 19.88 -1.94
N LEU A 405 -26.16 20.17 -2.50
CA LEU A 405 -26.87 19.32 -3.45
C LEU A 405 -26.28 19.36 -4.86
N LYS A 406 -25.16 20.01 -5.06
CA LYS A 406 -24.55 20.24 -6.39
C LYS A 406 -24.25 18.93 -7.13
N GLU A 407 -23.76 17.92 -6.43
CA GLU A 407 -23.47 16.61 -7.03
C GLU A 407 -24.74 15.92 -7.53
N MET A 408 -25.80 15.94 -6.72
CA MET A 408 -27.04 15.24 -7.03
C MET A 408 -27.96 15.99 -7.99
N THR A 409 -28.00 17.33 -7.91
CA THR A 409 -29.01 18.13 -8.62
C THR A 409 -28.41 19.15 -9.60
N GLY A 410 -27.10 19.36 -9.59
CA GLY A 410 -26.42 20.43 -10.34
C GLY A 410 -26.53 21.82 -9.68
N GLN A 411 -27.35 21.99 -8.64
CA GLN A 411 -27.60 23.26 -7.95
C GLN A 411 -26.75 23.34 -6.67
N ASP A 412 -25.98 24.42 -6.52
CA ASP A 412 -25.14 24.64 -5.33
C ASP A 412 -25.95 25.24 -4.19
N ILE A 413 -26.84 24.44 -3.61
CA ILE A 413 -27.73 24.79 -2.51
C ILE A 413 -27.46 23.83 -1.36
N ASN A 414 -27.41 24.34 -0.13
CA ASN A 414 -27.19 23.49 1.04
C ASN A 414 -28.52 22.79 1.42
N VAL A 415 -28.46 21.50 1.70
CA VAL A 415 -29.64 20.70 2.12
C VAL A 415 -30.30 21.28 3.38
N ARG A 416 -29.50 21.89 4.27
CA ARG A 416 -29.96 22.49 5.53
C ARG A 416 -30.72 23.82 5.33
N ASP A 417 -30.65 24.43 4.15
CA ASP A 417 -31.35 25.66 3.82
C ASP A 417 -32.75 25.42 3.27
N LEU A 418 -33.10 24.17 2.90
CA LEU A 418 -34.36 23.76 2.30
C LEU A 418 -35.19 22.94 3.28
N THR A 419 -36.53 23.18 3.25
CA THR A 419 -37.50 22.22 3.79
C THR A 419 -37.58 20.97 2.89
N TYR A 420 -38.04 19.85 3.42
CA TYR A 420 -38.19 18.64 2.60
C TYR A 420 -39.16 18.86 1.41
N GLU A 421 -40.21 19.64 1.58
CA GLU A 421 -41.15 19.97 0.50
C GLU A 421 -40.45 20.77 -0.62
N GLU A 422 -39.60 21.72 -0.28
CA GLU A 422 -38.80 22.49 -1.25
C GLU A 422 -37.80 21.60 -1.97
N LEU A 423 -37.15 20.71 -1.22
CA LEU A 423 -36.17 19.76 -1.74
C LEU A 423 -36.78 18.80 -2.79
N GLN A 424 -38.03 18.34 -2.56
CA GLN A 424 -38.71 17.45 -3.50
C GLN A 424 -39.06 18.09 -4.86
N LYS A 425 -39.04 19.42 -4.93
CA LYS A 425 -39.28 20.17 -6.19
C LYS A 425 -38.00 20.20 -7.06
N ILE A 426 -36.85 19.80 -6.52
CA ILE A 426 -35.57 19.80 -7.21
C ILE A 426 -35.25 18.36 -7.65
N PRO A 427 -35.34 18.04 -8.94
CA PRO A 427 -34.98 16.70 -9.42
C PRO A 427 -33.46 16.48 -9.35
N CYS A 428 -33.08 15.24 -9.11
CA CYS A 428 -31.69 14.82 -9.30
C CYS A 428 -31.31 14.81 -10.79
N ILE A 429 -30.01 14.90 -11.07
CA ILE A 429 -29.48 14.70 -12.42
C ILE A 429 -29.85 13.29 -12.89
N GLU A 430 -30.43 13.22 -14.08
CA GLU A 430 -30.84 11.95 -14.68
C GLU A 430 -29.63 11.13 -15.10
N VAL A 431 -29.54 9.89 -14.59
CA VAL A 431 -28.49 8.95 -14.96
C VAL A 431 -29.15 7.71 -15.57
N ASN A 432 -28.76 7.36 -16.79
CA ASN A 432 -29.30 6.21 -17.53
C ASN A 432 -30.85 6.17 -17.59
N GLY A 433 -31.50 7.34 -17.73
CA GLY A 433 -32.95 7.44 -17.81
C GLY A 433 -33.69 7.36 -16.47
N ASN A 434 -32.98 7.24 -15.35
CA ASN A 434 -33.56 7.18 -14.03
C ASN A 434 -33.84 8.59 -13.47
N LYS A 435 -35.11 8.94 -13.37
CA LYS A 435 -35.57 10.17 -12.70
C LYS A 435 -35.76 9.91 -11.22
N CYS A 436 -35.25 10.76 -10.38
CA CYS A 436 -35.37 10.65 -8.93
C CYS A 436 -35.29 12.01 -8.23
N THR A 437 -35.62 12.03 -6.97
CA THR A 437 -35.41 13.14 -6.03
C THR A 437 -34.62 12.60 -4.83
N VAL A 438 -34.12 13.48 -3.98
CA VAL A 438 -33.44 13.10 -2.74
C VAL A 438 -34.45 12.41 -1.80
N PRO A 439 -34.25 11.13 -1.45
CA PRO A 439 -35.22 10.39 -0.65
C PRO A 439 -35.08 10.68 0.85
N LYS A 440 -36.15 10.38 1.62
CA LYS A 440 -36.07 10.23 3.08
C LYS A 440 -35.38 8.92 3.45
N LEU A 441 -34.80 8.87 4.65
CA LEU A 441 -34.24 7.63 5.21
C LEU A 441 -35.30 6.52 5.28
N GLU A 442 -36.50 6.83 5.73
CA GLU A 442 -37.63 5.88 5.82
C GLU A 442 -37.95 5.24 4.47
N ASP A 443 -37.92 6.02 3.38
CA ASP A 443 -38.23 5.52 2.03
C ASP A 443 -37.20 4.49 1.57
N VAL A 444 -35.91 4.74 1.86
CA VAL A 444 -34.79 3.81 1.54
C VAL A 444 -34.91 2.55 2.39
N ILE A 445 -35.16 2.67 3.70
CA ILE A 445 -35.38 1.52 4.60
C ILE A 445 -36.52 0.64 4.06
N ASN A 446 -37.66 1.24 3.68
CA ASN A 446 -38.81 0.50 3.16
C ASN A 446 -38.49 -0.26 1.86
N VAL A 447 -37.68 0.29 0.98
CA VAL A 447 -37.21 -0.39 -0.25
C VAL A 447 -36.31 -1.56 0.05
N CYS A 448 -35.44 -1.43 1.06
CA CYS A 448 -34.41 -2.43 1.42
C CYS A 448 -34.94 -3.51 2.37
N LYS A 449 -36.03 -3.23 3.13
CA LYS A 449 -36.59 -4.13 4.14
C LYS A 449 -36.87 -5.52 3.57
N GLY A 450 -36.30 -6.54 4.21
CA GLY A 450 -36.43 -7.93 3.80
C GLY A 450 -35.58 -8.35 2.58
N LYS A 451 -34.77 -7.47 2.02
CA LYS A 451 -33.97 -7.73 0.82
C LYS A 451 -32.45 -7.60 1.06
N ILE A 452 -31.99 -6.48 1.61
CA ILE A 452 -30.61 -6.21 2.00
C ILE A 452 -30.56 -5.47 3.34
N LYS A 453 -29.44 -5.54 4.02
CA LYS A 453 -29.14 -4.74 5.21
C LYS A 453 -28.71 -3.33 4.82
N LEU A 454 -28.65 -2.40 5.76
CA LEU A 454 -28.17 -1.04 5.52
C LEU A 454 -26.99 -0.68 6.42
N ASN A 455 -25.99 0.01 5.85
CA ASN A 455 -24.97 0.74 6.57
C ASN A 455 -25.31 2.24 6.49
N ILE A 456 -25.77 2.82 7.59
CA ILE A 456 -26.26 4.20 7.65
C ILE A 456 -25.18 5.10 8.20
N GLU A 457 -24.53 5.92 7.35
CA GLU A 457 -23.55 6.90 7.78
C GLU A 457 -24.22 8.20 8.25
N ILE A 458 -24.04 8.57 9.51
CA ILE A 458 -24.50 9.86 10.04
C ILE A 458 -23.44 10.93 9.76
N LYS A 459 -23.75 11.86 8.87
CA LYS A 459 -22.91 13.02 8.50
C LYS A 459 -23.25 14.22 9.38
N THR A 460 -22.60 14.35 10.52
CA THR A 460 -22.81 15.48 11.42
C THR A 460 -22.26 16.78 10.84
N GLY A 461 -22.99 17.88 11.07
CA GLY A 461 -22.63 19.24 10.67
C GLY A 461 -22.81 20.26 11.81
N ASN A 462 -22.21 21.44 11.68
CA ASN A 462 -22.28 22.46 12.72
C ASN A 462 -23.68 23.04 12.95
N ASN A 463 -24.58 22.91 11.99
CA ASN A 463 -25.93 23.47 12.00
C ASN A 463 -27.02 22.41 12.23
N ASP A 464 -26.65 21.17 12.55
CA ASP A 464 -27.63 20.12 12.82
C ASP A 464 -28.32 20.33 14.18
N SER A 465 -29.54 19.82 14.31
CA SER A 465 -30.22 19.85 15.61
C SER A 465 -29.55 18.92 16.61
N GLU A 466 -29.68 19.22 17.91
CA GLU A 466 -29.19 18.35 18.98
C GLU A 466 -29.80 16.94 18.93
N ASP A 467 -31.01 16.84 18.36
CA ASP A 467 -31.77 15.60 18.22
C ASP A 467 -31.45 14.80 16.94
N PHE A 468 -30.62 15.31 16.02
CA PHE A 468 -30.37 14.67 14.73
C PHE A 468 -30.06 13.18 14.85
N VAL A 469 -29.11 12.82 15.70
CA VAL A 469 -28.70 11.41 15.90
C VAL A 469 -29.83 10.58 16.51
N SER A 470 -30.51 11.13 17.51
CA SER A 470 -31.65 10.44 18.15
C SER A 470 -32.86 10.27 17.21
N ASP A 471 -33.08 11.21 16.29
CA ASP A 471 -34.14 11.09 15.28
C ASP A 471 -33.81 10.01 14.24
N VAL A 472 -32.57 9.87 13.82
CA VAL A 472 -32.13 8.74 12.99
C VAL A 472 -32.40 7.41 13.70
N VAL A 473 -32.05 7.28 15.00
CA VAL A 473 -32.32 6.07 15.77
C VAL A 473 -33.81 5.78 15.89
N LYS A 474 -34.63 6.78 16.17
CA LYS A 474 -36.11 6.63 16.21
C LYS A 474 -36.67 6.11 14.88
N ILE A 475 -36.17 6.61 13.73
CA ILE A 475 -36.60 6.12 12.42
C ILE A 475 -36.27 4.64 12.26
N ILE A 476 -35.04 4.23 12.64
CA ILE A 476 -34.61 2.83 12.59
C ILE A 476 -35.52 1.94 13.45
N GLU A 477 -35.86 2.40 14.67
CA GLU A 477 -36.74 1.69 15.59
C GLU A 477 -38.18 1.61 15.05
N ASN A 478 -38.75 2.74 14.64
CA ASN A 478 -40.13 2.82 14.13
C ASN A 478 -40.35 2.00 12.86
N THR A 479 -39.30 1.79 12.08
CA THR A 479 -39.36 0.96 10.88
C THR A 479 -39.03 -0.51 11.14
N ASP A 480 -38.78 -0.91 12.41
CA ASP A 480 -38.38 -2.28 12.79
C ASP A 480 -37.17 -2.76 12.00
N PHE A 481 -36.08 -1.96 11.99
CA PHE A 481 -34.90 -2.21 11.20
C PHE A 481 -33.60 -2.34 12.04
N VAL A 482 -33.71 -2.37 13.37
CA VAL A 482 -32.57 -2.40 14.33
C VAL A 482 -31.61 -3.55 14.03
N ASP A 483 -32.11 -4.77 13.82
CA ASP A 483 -31.29 -5.96 13.57
C ASP A 483 -30.83 -6.09 12.11
N LYS A 484 -31.20 -5.15 11.25
CA LYS A 484 -30.93 -5.15 9.81
C LYS A 484 -30.11 -3.95 9.35
N CYS A 485 -29.56 -3.19 10.29
CA CYS A 485 -28.65 -2.09 9.96
C CYS A 485 -27.45 -2.03 10.89
N VAL A 486 -26.46 -1.34 10.41
CA VAL A 486 -25.34 -0.81 11.21
C VAL A 486 -25.31 0.71 11.02
N VAL A 487 -24.81 1.43 12.02
CA VAL A 487 -24.68 2.89 11.94
C VAL A 487 -23.21 3.27 11.98
N THR A 488 -22.78 4.06 11.02
CA THR A 488 -21.42 4.54 10.91
C THR A 488 -21.33 6.06 11.02
N SER A 489 -20.20 6.58 11.44
CA SER A 489 -19.91 8.01 11.42
C SER A 489 -18.41 8.29 11.52
N LEU A 490 -17.96 9.40 10.95
CA LEU A 490 -16.65 10.02 11.21
C LEU A 490 -16.59 10.69 12.60
N ASP A 491 -17.76 11.07 13.16
CA ASP A 491 -17.84 11.68 14.49
C ASP A 491 -18.10 10.59 15.56
N TYR A 492 -17.08 10.30 16.35
CA TYR A 492 -17.19 9.33 17.45
C TYR A 492 -18.29 9.69 18.47
N ARG A 493 -18.61 11.00 18.63
CA ARG A 493 -19.69 11.45 19.55
C ARG A 493 -21.07 10.99 19.05
N ALA A 494 -21.28 10.99 17.72
CA ALA A 494 -22.51 10.47 17.13
C ALA A 494 -22.69 8.97 17.44
N LEU A 495 -21.63 8.16 17.31
CA LEU A 495 -21.69 6.73 17.64
C LEU A 495 -22.02 6.48 19.11
N ARG A 496 -21.41 7.25 20.01
CA ARG A 496 -21.75 7.19 21.43
C ARG A 496 -23.20 7.52 21.69
N LYS A 497 -23.73 8.58 21.04
CA LYS A 497 -25.15 8.95 21.14
C LYS A 497 -26.09 7.87 20.59
N VAL A 498 -25.72 7.19 19.50
CA VAL A 498 -26.48 6.02 18.98
C VAL A 498 -26.55 4.92 20.04
N LYS A 499 -25.41 4.56 20.68
CA LYS A 499 -25.39 3.54 21.74
C LYS A 499 -26.15 3.96 23.00
N GLU A 500 -26.16 5.25 23.33
CA GLU A 500 -26.97 5.79 24.43
C GLU A 500 -28.47 5.66 24.13
N CYS A 501 -28.91 5.89 22.88
CA CYS A 501 -30.30 5.76 22.46
C CYS A 501 -30.70 4.28 22.34
N ASN A 502 -29.91 3.46 21.64
CA ASN A 502 -30.19 2.04 21.46
C ASN A 502 -28.88 1.22 21.39
N PRO A 503 -28.48 0.52 22.48
CA PRO A 503 -27.25 -0.25 22.52
C PRO A 503 -27.23 -1.48 21.60
N LYS A 504 -28.37 -1.92 21.05
CA LYS A 504 -28.46 -3.07 20.13
C LYS A 504 -27.98 -2.72 18.73
N ILE A 505 -28.06 -1.45 18.31
CA ILE A 505 -27.60 -1.03 17.00
C ILE A 505 -26.06 -1.18 16.96
N LYS A 506 -25.54 -1.97 16.03
CA LYS A 506 -24.09 -2.05 15.78
C LYS A 506 -23.57 -0.72 15.23
N THR A 507 -22.44 -0.26 15.77
CA THR A 507 -21.82 1.02 15.40
C THR A 507 -20.41 0.84 14.85
N GLY A 508 -20.13 1.54 13.75
CA GLY A 508 -18.84 1.53 13.07
C GLY A 508 -18.17 2.90 13.05
N TYR A 509 -16.92 2.97 13.45
CA TYR A 509 -16.14 4.20 13.38
C TYR A 509 -15.43 4.32 12.04
N ILE A 510 -15.79 5.34 11.26
CA ILE A 510 -15.16 5.59 9.95
C ILE A 510 -13.79 6.25 10.17
N MET A 511 -12.77 5.66 9.61
CA MET A 511 -11.38 6.10 9.74
C MET A 511 -10.73 6.27 8.37
N ALA A 512 -10.74 7.49 7.84
CA ALA A 512 -9.99 7.86 6.63
C ALA A 512 -8.47 7.92 6.88
N VAL A 513 -8.07 8.11 8.13
CA VAL A 513 -6.69 7.99 8.62
C VAL A 513 -6.73 7.17 9.90
N ALA A 514 -5.91 6.14 10.00
CA ALA A 514 -5.88 5.24 11.15
C ALA A 514 -4.43 4.96 11.58
N MET A 515 -3.95 5.69 12.57
CA MET A 515 -2.60 5.53 13.11
C MET A 515 -2.63 5.53 14.63
N GLY A 516 -2.02 4.53 15.25
CA GLY A 516 -1.93 4.43 16.70
C GLY A 516 -2.77 3.32 17.30
N ASP A 517 -3.19 3.47 18.55
CA ASP A 517 -3.94 2.47 19.31
C ASP A 517 -5.40 2.89 19.46
N PHE A 518 -6.21 2.55 18.47
CA PHE A 518 -7.64 2.90 18.40
C PHE A 518 -8.57 1.71 18.69
N TYR A 519 -8.04 0.51 18.86
CA TYR A 519 -8.84 -0.72 18.88
C TYR A 519 -9.77 -0.86 20.08
N ASP A 520 -9.39 -0.29 21.22
CA ASP A 520 -10.16 -0.39 22.48
C ASP A 520 -11.07 0.83 22.69
N LEU A 521 -11.82 1.22 21.64
CA LEU A 521 -12.80 2.29 21.73
C LEU A 521 -14.15 1.71 22.18
N PRO A 522 -14.72 2.19 23.31
CA PRO A 522 -16.09 1.85 23.67
C PRO A 522 -17.07 2.41 22.63
N CYS A 523 -18.26 1.86 22.54
CA CYS A 523 -19.28 2.26 21.56
C CYS A 523 -18.84 2.11 20.09
N VAL A 524 -17.91 1.19 19.79
CA VAL A 524 -17.48 0.86 18.43
C VAL A 524 -17.46 -0.66 18.32
N ASP A 525 -18.31 -1.22 17.47
CA ASP A 525 -18.37 -2.67 17.23
C ASP A 525 -17.46 -3.07 16.07
N PHE A 526 -17.23 -2.15 15.12
CA PHE A 526 -16.34 -2.35 13.99
C PHE A 526 -15.67 -1.06 13.53
N PHE A 527 -14.57 -1.19 12.78
CA PHE A 527 -13.90 -0.05 12.16
C PHE A 527 -14.13 -0.07 10.64
N SER A 528 -14.65 1.04 10.10
CA SER A 528 -14.80 1.26 8.68
C SER A 528 -13.59 2.07 8.18
N MET A 529 -12.64 1.39 7.53
CA MET A 529 -11.31 1.93 7.28
C MET A 529 -11.01 2.12 5.80
N GLU A 530 -10.26 3.16 5.50
CA GLU A 530 -9.72 3.36 4.16
C GLU A 530 -8.62 2.31 3.86
N THR A 531 -8.63 1.77 2.64
CA THR A 531 -7.82 0.63 2.16
C THR A 531 -6.33 0.71 2.50
N THR A 532 -5.72 1.92 2.41
CA THR A 532 -4.28 2.14 2.63
C THR A 532 -3.86 1.79 4.07
N PHE A 533 -4.74 2.01 5.04
CA PHE A 533 -4.46 1.78 6.46
C PHE A 533 -4.73 0.36 6.93
N VAL A 534 -5.34 -0.48 6.08
CA VAL A 534 -5.66 -1.87 6.41
C VAL A 534 -4.47 -2.79 6.08
N ASN A 535 -4.09 -3.63 7.03
CA ASN A 535 -3.07 -4.66 6.88
C ASN A 535 -3.33 -5.79 7.89
N GLY A 536 -2.65 -6.93 7.74
CA GLY A 536 -2.91 -8.11 8.57
C GLY A 536 -2.82 -7.88 10.09
N ARG A 537 -1.94 -6.98 10.56
CA ARG A 537 -1.87 -6.64 12.00
C ARG A 537 -3.09 -5.86 12.48
N VAL A 538 -3.66 -5.02 11.61
CA VAL A 538 -4.87 -4.25 11.93
C VAL A 538 -6.04 -5.19 12.06
N VAL A 539 -6.24 -6.07 11.09
CA VAL A 539 -7.32 -7.07 11.09
C VAL A 539 -7.19 -8.00 12.29
N GLU A 540 -6.03 -8.66 12.46
CA GLU A 540 -5.76 -9.57 13.57
C GLU A 540 -6.01 -8.92 14.94
N ARG A 541 -5.61 -7.66 15.10
CA ARG A 541 -5.76 -6.96 16.37
C ARG A 541 -7.20 -6.55 16.66
N ALA A 542 -7.95 -6.15 15.64
CA ALA A 542 -9.37 -5.85 15.76
C ALA A 542 -10.16 -7.13 16.11
N HIS A 543 -9.92 -8.24 15.40
CA HIS A 543 -10.56 -9.53 15.66
C HIS A 543 -10.25 -10.08 17.06
N LYS A 544 -9.02 -9.91 17.58
CA LYS A 544 -8.69 -10.26 18.97
C LYS A 544 -9.52 -9.50 20.03
N LEU A 545 -10.09 -8.38 19.67
CA LEU A 545 -10.98 -7.57 20.51
C LEU A 545 -12.45 -7.72 20.10
N ASN A 546 -12.78 -8.74 19.30
CA ASN A 546 -14.11 -9.01 18.75
C ASN A 546 -14.71 -7.81 17.99
N LYS A 547 -13.87 -7.10 17.21
CA LYS A 547 -14.28 -5.98 16.36
C LYS A 547 -14.04 -6.31 14.90
N GLU A 548 -15.03 -6.05 14.06
CA GLU A 548 -14.97 -6.29 12.62
C GLU A 548 -14.18 -5.16 11.91
N ILE A 549 -13.65 -5.46 10.72
CA ILE A 549 -12.99 -4.51 9.81
C ILE A 549 -13.79 -4.43 8.50
N HIS A 550 -14.38 -3.28 8.24
CA HIS A 550 -15.01 -2.93 6.96
C HIS A 550 -14.05 -2.03 6.17
N VAL A 551 -13.88 -2.25 4.89
CA VAL A 551 -12.89 -1.52 4.07
C VAL A 551 -13.54 -0.77 2.94
N TRP A 552 -13.21 0.53 2.77
CA TRP A 552 -13.76 1.43 1.76
C TRP A 552 -12.69 2.30 1.08
N THR A 553 -12.90 2.86 -0.12
CA THR A 553 -13.81 2.35 -1.16
C THR A 553 -12.98 1.46 -2.05
N VAL A 554 -13.33 0.18 -2.20
CA VAL A 554 -12.50 -0.84 -2.84
C VAL A 554 -13.03 -1.09 -4.25
N ASN A 555 -12.42 -0.47 -5.27
CA ASN A 555 -12.92 -0.50 -6.64
C ASN A 555 -11.97 -1.17 -7.64
N ASP A 556 -10.69 -1.30 -7.30
CA ASP A 556 -9.67 -1.93 -8.15
C ASP A 556 -9.38 -3.37 -7.73
N SER A 557 -8.92 -4.18 -8.68
CA SER A 557 -8.67 -5.61 -8.47
C SER A 557 -7.56 -5.91 -7.45
N ASP A 558 -6.54 -5.05 -7.33
CA ASP A 558 -5.44 -5.27 -6.39
C ASP A 558 -5.90 -5.01 -4.95
N SER A 559 -6.70 -3.97 -4.74
CA SER A 559 -7.32 -3.66 -3.44
C SER A 559 -8.38 -4.70 -3.05
N LEU A 560 -9.19 -5.18 -4.01
CA LEU A 560 -10.12 -6.30 -3.79
C LEU A 560 -9.37 -7.55 -3.35
N LYS A 561 -8.35 -7.97 -4.10
CA LYS A 561 -7.51 -9.11 -3.73
C LYS A 561 -6.89 -8.92 -2.35
N LYS A 562 -6.33 -7.74 -2.06
CA LYS A 562 -5.76 -7.42 -0.75
C LYS A 562 -6.77 -7.59 0.39
N CYS A 563 -8.01 -7.13 0.22
CA CYS A 563 -9.06 -7.25 1.23
C CYS A 563 -9.43 -8.71 1.49
N VAL A 564 -9.54 -9.50 0.43
CA VAL A 564 -9.84 -10.93 0.53
C VAL A 564 -8.66 -11.68 1.17
N ASP A 565 -7.41 -11.43 0.74
CA ASP A 565 -6.19 -12.01 1.36
C ASP A 565 -6.04 -11.68 2.86
N LEU A 566 -6.59 -10.56 3.30
CA LEU A 566 -6.54 -10.11 4.69
C LEU A 566 -7.72 -10.57 5.54
N GLU A 567 -8.69 -11.25 4.95
CA GLU A 567 -9.90 -11.76 5.63
C GLU A 567 -10.65 -10.63 6.36
N VAL A 568 -10.89 -9.50 5.66
CA VAL A 568 -11.71 -8.43 6.20
C VAL A 568 -13.17 -8.87 6.27
N ASP A 569 -13.96 -8.28 7.17
CA ASP A 569 -15.34 -8.73 7.41
C ASP A 569 -16.31 -8.17 6.36
N ASN A 570 -16.02 -6.98 5.80
CA ASN A 570 -16.89 -6.34 4.81
C ASN A 570 -16.09 -5.48 3.81
N ILE A 571 -16.49 -5.53 2.55
CA ILE A 571 -15.93 -4.73 1.46
C ILE A 571 -16.99 -3.75 0.98
N ILE A 572 -16.71 -2.45 1.13
CA ILE A 572 -17.56 -1.35 0.63
C ILE A 572 -17.03 -0.90 -0.73
N THR A 573 -17.85 -1.04 -1.77
CA THR A 573 -17.43 -0.86 -3.17
C THR A 573 -18.53 -0.25 -4.04
N ASP A 574 -18.12 0.45 -5.10
CA ASP A 574 -19.02 0.87 -6.18
C ASP A 574 -19.30 -0.28 -7.18
N ASN A 575 -18.51 -1.39 -7.13
CA ASN A 575 -18.59 -2.54 -8.04
C ASN A 575 -18.91 -3.83 -7.28
N VAL A 576 -20.18 -4.01 -6.93
CA VAL A 576 -20.67 -5.17 -6.18
C VAL A 576 -20.37 -6.49 -6.90
N ALA A 577 -20.67 -6.55 -8.20
CA ALA A 577 -20.46 -7.77 -9.00
C ALA A 577 -18.97 -8.17 -9.05
N GLY A 578 -18.07 -7.18 -9.20
CA GLY A 578 -16.62 -7.41 -9.18
C GLY A 578 -16.13 -7.92 -7.82
N ALA A 579 -16.63 -7.34 -6.72
CA ALA A 579 -16.28 -7.78 -5.36
C ALA A 579 -16.78 -9.20 -5.07
N LYS A 580 -18.04 -9.51 -5.40
CA LYS A 580 -18.61 -10.88 -5.27
C LYS A 580 -17.82 -11.89 -6.10
N SER A 581 -17.44 -11.55 -7.34
CA SER A 581 -16.60 -12.39 -8.18
C SER A 581 -15.22 -12.61 -7.57
N ALA A 582 -14.58 -11.56 -7.06
CA ALA A 582 -13.27 -11.67 -6.43
C ALA A 582 -13.30 -12.57 -5.19
N ILE A 583 -14.34 -12.47 -4.36
CA ILE A 583 -14.55 -13.34 -3.20
C ILE A 583 -14.77 -14.79 -3.65
N ALA A 584 -15.65 -15.02 -4.63
CA ALA A 584 -15.95 -16.37 -5.13
C ALA A 584 -14.75 -17.04 -5.79
N THR A 585 -13.89 -16.27 -6.48
CA THR A 585 -12.71 -16.77 -7.19
C THR A 585 -11.43 -16.74 -6.35
N HIS A 586 -11.49 -16.33 -5.10
CA HIS A 586 -10.28 -16.17 -4.28
C HIS A 586 -9.62 -17.52 -3.94
N GLY A 587 -10.38 -18.59 -3.83
CA GLY A 587 -9.85 -19.96 -3.82
C GLY A 587 -9.36 -20.42 -5.20
N ASP A 588 -9.82 -19.74 -6.25
CA ASP A 588 -9.54 -20.04 -7.66
C ASP A 588 -8.64 -18.94 -8.25
N ASP A 589 -7.42 -18.80 -7.75
CA ASP A 589 -6.42 -18.07 -8.53
C ASP A 589 -6.24 -18.79 -9.89
N VAL A 590 -5.61 -18.12 -10.87
CA VAL A 590 -5.43 -18.67 -12.23
C VAL A 590 -4.90 -20.11 -12.20
N PHE A 591 -4.20 -20.46 -11.13
CA PHE A 591 -3.65 -21.79 -10.92
C PHE A 591 -4.73 -22.78 -10.45
N SER A 592 -5.61 -22.41 -9.53
CA SER A 592 -6.76 -23.24 -9.09
C SER A 592 -7.75 -23.45 -10.22
N ILE A 593 -8.01 -22.42 -11.04
CA ILE A 593 -8.85 -22.53 -12.24
C ILE A 593 -8.23 -23.52 -13.24
N VAL A 594 -6.94 -23.40 -13.51
CA VAL A 594 -6.21 -24.34 -14.40
C VAL A 594 -6.17 -25.73 -13.79
N LEU A 595 -5.95 -25.87 -12.48
CA LEU A 595 -5.97 -27.14 -11.76
C LEU A 595 -7.35 -27.81 -11.81
N ASN A 596 -8.41 -27.06 -11.58
CA ASN A 596 -9.78 -27.57 -11.64
C ASN A 596 -10.18 -27.97 -13.07
N GLN A 597 -9.85 -27.15 -14.07
CA GLN A 597 -10.06 -27.52 -15.48
C GLN A 597 -9.26 -28.75 -15.91
N LEU A 598 -8.02 -28.91 -15.40
CA LEU A 598 -7.20 -30.08 -15.67
C LEU A 598 -7.73 -31.34 -14.95
N LYS A 599 -8.22 -31.20 -13.70
CA LYS A 599 -8.88 -32.30 -12.96
C LYS A 599 -10.19 -32.70 -13.62
N GLU A 600 -10.99 -31.75 -14.12
CA GLU A 600 -12.22 -32.06 -14.86
C GLU A 600 -11.91 -32.78 -16.19
N SER A 601 -10.82 -32.39 -16.89
CA SER A 601 -10.39 -33.09 -18.11
C SER A 601 -9.87 -34.48 -17.83
N ASP A 602 -9.25 -34.74 -16.69
CA ASP A 602 -8.79 -36.10 -16.28
C ASP A 602 -9.95 -36.97 -15.81
N ASN A 603 -10.90 -36.42 -15.05
CA ASN A 603 -12.14 -37.09 -14.68
C ASN A 603 -12.98 -37.46 -15.93
N SER A 604 -12.97 -36.62 -16.97
CA SER A 604 -13.61 -36.91 -18.22
C SER A 604 -12.93 -38.08 -18.96
N LYS A 605 -11.58 -38.15 -18.93
CA LYS A 605 -10.82 -39.28 -19.49
C LYS A 605 -11.02 -40.59 -18.71
N GLU A 606 -11.13 -40.49 -17.38
CA GLU A 606 -11.40 -41.64 -16.53
C GLU A 606 -12.85 -42.16 -16.71
N ASN A 607 -13.80 -41.24 -16.85
CA ASN A 607 -15.18 -41.57 -17.21
C ASN A 607 -15.30 -42.18 -18.62
N ILE A 608 -14.53 -41.65 -19.60
CA ILE A 608 -14.47 -42.26 -20.94
C ILE A 608 -13.86 -43.66 -20.88
N LYS A 609 -12.78 -43.89 -20.12
CA LYS A 609 -12.21 -45.23 -19.90
C LYS A 609 -13.19 -46.18 -19.20
N LYS A 610 -13.95 -45.67 -18.22
CA LYS A 610 -14.97 -46.45 -17.51
C LYS A 610 -16.16 -46.79 -18.40
N THR A 611 -16.58 -45.82 -19.24
CA THR A 611 -17.64 -46.03 -20.23
C THR A 611 -17.21 -47.01 -21.32
N ASN A 612 -15.96 -46.92 -21.80
CA ASN A 612 -15.41 -47.86 -22.77
C ASN A 612 -15.30 -49.27 -22.17
N ARG A 613 -14.86 -49.46 -20.92
CA ARG A 613 -14.88 -50.77 -20.23
C ARG A 613 -16.31 -51.33 -20.11
N ILE A 614 -17.27 -50.49 -19.74
CA ILE A 614 -18.68 -50.91 -19.67
C ILE A 614 -19.20 -51.31 -21.07
N LEU A 615 -18.80 -50.61 -22.12
CA LEU A 615 -19.14 -50.92 -23.51
C LEU A 615 -18.47 -52.22 -23.96
N GLU A 616 -17.22 -52.48 -23.62
CA GLU A 616 -16.52 -53.76 -23.88
C GLU A 616 -17.19 -54.92 -23.15
N ASP A 617 -17.56 -54.73 -21.87
CA ASP A 617 -18.28 -55.74 -21.07
C ASP A 617 -19.70 -56.02 -21.60
N VAL A 618 -20.39 -55.08 -22.19
CA VAL A 618 -21.77 -55.22 -22.71
C VAL A 618 -21.78 -55.73 -24.16
N THR A 619 -20.80 -55.37 -24.98
CA THR A 619 -20.77 -55.69 -26.41
C THR A 619 -19.89 -56.88 -26.75
N GLY A 620 -19.00 -57.32 -25.85
CA GLY A 620 -18.05 -58.41 -26.10
C GLY A 620 -17.03 -58.14 -27.22
N ILE A 621 -16.85 -56.84 -27.63
CA ILE A 621 -15.92 -56.42 -28.68
C ILE A 621 -14.75 -55.71 -28.02
N GLU A 622 -13.58 -56.36 -27.96
CA GLU A 622 -12.33 -55.70 -27.54
C GLU A 622 -11.94 -54.62 -28.56
N GLY A 623 -11.89 -53.33 -28.13
CA GLY A 623 -11.38 -52.22 -28.93
C GLY A 623 -12.43 -51.38 -29.67
N ALA A 624 -13.66 -51.25 -29.17
CA ALA A 624 -14.67 -50.33 -29.71
C ALA A 624 -14.50 -48.89 -29.15
#